data_3a4d0d26672fd337987ed670b49956da
#
_entry.id   3a4d0d26672fd337987ed670b49956da
#
_cell.length_a   1.000
_cell.length_b   1.000
_cell.length_c   1.000
_cell.angle_alpha   90.00
_cell.angle_beta   90.00
_cell.angle_gamma   90.00
#
_symmetry.space_group_name_H-M   'P 1'
#
loop_
_entity.id
_entity.type
_entity.pdbx_description
1 polymer ?
#
loop_
_entity_poly.entity_id
_entity_poly.type
_entity_poly.pdbx_seq_one_letter_code
_entity_poly.pdbx_strand_id
1 'polypeptide(L)'
;WHIGAAAHYAQIDMIARTARMNGKNVYFPIGIDRNGLPVELYTEKKHGIRMRETERGKFLDLCKDALDDLEAEMILIMKNLGLSCDFDNYYRTDSKEYRALTQATFIELWKNDSIYLATRPNNYDWVTGTTIADAEIIYEELPTKLVHMKFKTKDGEVIIASTRPELLCACKAVIVNPKDVRYTDLIGTKVTVPISNQEVEIQAHHSAQIEFGSGAVMVCSYGDHNDVALFRELDLEEVIAIGQDGRLTEAAGAYAGLKPKQARTKIIEDLESKGFVEKIEEISHRTPVSERSRAPIEIIPMEEFYLKQKGSVEKMRELGSQIKFYPKMHQQILMNWLDSIKIDWPISRRRYYGTEIPIWYCKKCSEPYLPEPGEYYQPWYLECPAEKCPKCGFTEFVGEERTFDTWMDSSISPLFITKFKKDEEFFKRTYPTAVRPQAKDIVRTWLYYTLLRCENLTGKKPWSEAWIMGYGLDEKGMKMSKSKGNALDP
;
A
#
# COMPACT_ATOMS: atom_id res chain seq x y z
N TRP A 1 15.85 -2.73 18.28
CA TRP A 1 16.02 -1.29 18.23
C TRP A 1 17.39 -0.92 17.67
N HIS A 2 17.56 0.34 17.24
CA HIS A 2 18.84 0.93 16.89
C HIS A 2 18.92 2.34 17.52
N ILE A 3 20.13 2.88 17.64
CA ILE A 3 20.37 4.16 18.33
C ILE A 3 19.52 5.32 17.80
N GLY A 4 19.22 5.34 16.50
CA GLY A 4 18.33 6.35 15.91
C GLY A 4 16.89 6.25 16.43
N ALA A 5 16.36 5.05 16.67
CA ALA A 5 15.05 4.86 17.30
C ALA A 5 15.10 5.26 18.78
N ALA A 6 16.14 4.86 19.51
CA ALA A 6 16.35 5.26 20.89
C ALA A 6 16.37 6.79 21.06
N ALA A 7 17.08 7.50 20.18
CA ALA A 7 17.11 8.96 20.16
C ALA A 7 15.72 9.58 19.94
N HIS A 8 14.90 9.01 19.05
CA HIS A 8 13.51 9.48 18.84
C HIS A 8 12.68 9.37 20.12
N TYR A 9 12.71 8.19 20.79
CA TYR A 9 11.93 8.00 22.01
C TYR A 9 12.40 8.87 23.15
N ALA A 10 13.73 9.09 23.27
CA ALA A 10 14.27 10.04 24.23
C ALA A 10 13.76 11.48 23.95
N GLN A 11 13.72 11.91 22.69
CA GLN A 11 13.15 13.22 22.32
C GLN A 11 11.66 13.32 22.65
N ILE A 12 10.88 12.25 22.44
CA ILE A 12 9.46 12.19 22.81
C ILE A 12 9.30 12.35 24.34
N ASP A 13 10.13 11.66 25.12
CA ASP A 13 10.09 11.74 26.57
C ASP A 13 10.49 13.12 27.10
N MET A 14 11.41 13.82 26.44
CA MET A 14 11.76 15.22 26.79
C MET A 14 10.53 16.14 26.68
N ILE A 15 9.64 15.95 25.72
CA ILE A 15 8.39 16.72 25.59
C ILE A 15 7.52 16.50 26.82
N ALA A 16 7.34 15.23 27.21
CA ALA A 16 6.52 14.86 28.37
C ALA A 16 7.12 15.40 29.70
N ARG A 17 8.43 15.25 29.89
CA ARG A 17 9.14 15.77 31.07
C ARG A 17 9.06 17.28 31.16
N THR A 18 9.33 18.00 30.08
CA THR A 18 9.26 19.45 30.03
C THR A 18 7.83 19.93 30.35
N ALA A 19 6.80 19.26 29.86
CA ALA A 19 5.43 19.62 30.20
C ALA A 19 5.12 19.43 31.68
N ARG A 20 5.59 18.33 32.31
CA ARG A 20 5.44 18.11 33.78
C ARG A 20 6.19 19.16 34.59
N MET A 21 7.42 19.50 34.19
CA MET A 21 8.22 20.56 34.86
C MET A 21 7.52 21.91 34.78
N ASN A 22 6.72 22.15 33.73
CA ASN A 22 5.88 23.35 33.60
C ASN A 22 4.50 23.20 34.28
N GLY A 23 4.36 22.27 35.23
CA GLY A 23 3.14 22.07 36.03
C GLY A 23 1.96 21.48 35.30
N LYS A 24 2.14 20.89 34.09
CA LYS A 24 1.06 20.26 33.34
C LYS A 24 0.83 18.82 33.79
N ASN A 25 -0.42 18.40 33.83
CA ASN A 25 -0.78 17.01 33.99
C ASN A 25 -0.61 16.33 32.60
N VAL A 26 0.31 15.36 32.51
CA VAL A 26 0.72 14.74 31.25
C VAL A 26 0.22 13.30 31.17
N TYR A 27 -0.66 13.03 30.24
CA TYR A 27 -1.04 11.67 29.83
C TYR A 27 -0.15 11.22 28.67
N PHE A 28 0.72 10.26 28.95
CA PHE A 28 1.74 9.75 28.01
C PHE A 28 1.68 8.22 27.95
N PRO A 29 0.68 7.65 27.24
CA PRO A 29 0.56 6.21 27.09
C PRO A 29 1.57 5.66 26.10
N ILE A 30 2.09 4.45 26.37
CA ILE A 30 2.83 3.65 25.39
C ILE A 30 1.88 2.76 24.60
N GLY A 31 2.12 2.63 23.30
CA GLY A 31 1.48 1.63 22.45
C GLY A 31 2.54 0.81 21.73
N ILE A 32 2.38 -0.50 21.75
CA ILE A 32 3.21 -1.43 20.99
C ILE A 32 2.43 -1.84 19.75
N ASP A 33 2.96 -1.46 18.57
CA ASP A 33 2.39 -1.88 17.29
C ASP A 33 2.84 -3.30 16.97
N ARG A 34 1.87 -4.20 16.93
CA ARG A 34 2.06 -5.64 16.81
C ARG A 34 1.32 -6.23 15.60
N ASN A 35 0.95 -5.41 14.62
CA ASN A 35 0.24 -5.85 13.42
C ASN A 35 1.06 -5.68 12.15
N GLY A 36 0.68 -6.40 11.12
CA GLY A 36 1.07 -6.17 9.74
C GLY A 36 2.20 -7.02 9.21
N LEU A 37 2.49 -6.79 7.93
CA LEU A 37 3.44 -7.56 7.14
C LEU A 37 4.85 -7.72 7.75
N PRO A 38 5.44 -6.73 8.45
CA PRO A 38 6.76 -6.91 9.05
C PRO A 38 6.84 -8.04 10.06
N VAL A 39 5.76 -8.27 10.82
CA VAL A 39 5.66 -9.36 11.79
C VAL A 39 5.70 -10.72 11.09
N GLU A 40 4.89 -10.87 10.05
CA GLU A 40 4.80 -12.11 9.29
C GLU A 40 6.14 -12.45 8.62
N LEU A 41 6.77 -11.47 7.96
CA LEU A 41 8.09 -11.65 7.33
C LEU A 41 9.18 -12.02 8.35
N TYR A 42 9.13 -11.42 9.54
CA TYR A 42 10.03 -11.78 10.63
C TYR A 42 9.81 -13.24 11.09
N THR A 43 8.54 -13.64 11.25
CA THR A 43 8.15 -15.00 11.65
C THR A 43 8.53 -16.03 10.59
N GLU A 44 8.25 -15.76 9.31
CA GLU A 44 8.66 -16.60 8.19
C GLU A 44 10.18 -16.84 8.20
N LYS A 45 10.95 -15.77 8.39
CA LYS A 45 12.41 -15.83 8.45
C LYS A 45 12.91 -16.58 9.69
N LYS A 46 12.35 -16.29 10.88
CA LYS A 46 12.75 -16.89 12.17
C LYS A 46 12.55 -18.41 12.15
N HIS A 47 11.46 -18.89 11.55
CA HIS A 47 11.07 -20.31 11.56
C HIS A 47 11.35 -21.04 10.24
N GLY A 48 11.82 -20.36 9.18
CA GLY A 48 12.09 -20.97 7.88
C GLY A 48 10.84 -21.49 7.17
N ILE A 49 9.70 -20.86 7.38
CA ILE A 49 8.38 -21.25 6.85
C ILE A 49 7.83 -20.18 5.88
N ARG A 50 6.74 -20.55 5.20
CA ARG A 50 5.94 -19.60 4.41
C ARG A 50 4.51 -19.54 4.94
N MET A 51 3.96 -18.34 5.06
CA MET A 51 2.60 -18.13 5.54
C MET A 51 1.58 -19.01 4.80
N ARG A 52 1.61 -18.99 3.46
CA ARG A 52 0.65 -19.73 2.62
C ARG A 52 0.78 -21.26 2.66
N GLU A 53 1.92 -21.76 3.13
CA GLU A 53 2.22 -23.19 3.26
C GLU A 53 2.00 -23.69 4.70
N THR A 54 1.63 -22.81 5.61
CA THR A 54 1.42 -23.10 7.03
C THR A 54 -0.06 -22.95 7.37
N GLU A 55 -0.59 -23.84 8.18
CA GLU A 55 -1.96 -23.72 8.70
C GLU A 55 -2.12 -22.40 9.43
N ARG A 56 -3.25 -21.69 9.18
CA ARG A 56 -3.44 -20.30 9.60
C ARG A 56 -3.34 -20.11 11.11
N GLY A 57 -4.03 -20.95 11.91
CA GLY A 57 -3.98 -20.85 13.36
C GLY A 57 -2.57 -21.00 13.90
N LYS A 58 -1.84 -22.04 13.44
CA LYS A 58 -0.45 -22.25 13.81
C LYS A 58 0.46 -21.07 13.42
N PHE A 59 0.25 -20.50 12.25
CA PHE A 59 1.03 -19.34 11.82
C PHE A 59 0.79 -18.11 12.71
N LEU A 60 -0.48 -17.88 13.11
CA LEU A 60 -0.85 -16.80 14.02
C LEU A 60 -0.22 -16.96 15.41
N ASP A 61 -0.18 -18.19 15.94
CA ASP A 61 0.49 -18.49 17.22
C ASP A 61 1.98 -18.19 17.15
N LEU A 62 2.66 -18.63 16.07
CA LEU A 62 4.09 -18.36 15.87
C LEU A 62 4.38 -16.83 15.74
N CYS A 63 3.49 -16.08 15.11
CA CYS A 63 3.62 -14.62 15.05
C CYS A 63 3.49 -13.99 16.45
N LYS A 64 2.54 -14.46 17.25
CA LYS A 64 2.32 -13.96 18.60
C LYS A 64 3.52 -14.24 19.51
N ASP A 65 4.03 -15.47 19.50
CA ASP A 65 5.21 -15.87 20.29
C ASP A 65 6.45 -15.03 19.90
N ALA A 66 6.65 -14.83 18.60
CA ALA A 66 7.75 -14.01 18.09
C ALA A 66 7.64 -12.54 18.54
N LEU A 67 6.43 -12.01 18.64
CA LEU A 67 6.18 -10.66 19.10
C LEU A 67 6.33 -10.51 20.61
N ASP A 68 5.94 -11.51 21.40
CA ASP A 68 6.08 -11.49 22.86
C ASP A 68 7.56 -11.37 23.25
N ASP A 69 8.45 -12.11 22.57
CA ASP A 69 9.91 -12.00 22.74
C ASP A 69 10.41 -10.58 22.42
N LEU A 70 10.03 -10.05 21.24
CA LEU A 70 10.47 -8.72 20.80
C LEU A 70 9.93 -7.59 21.70
N GLU A 71 8.71 -7.73 22.20
CA GLU A 71 8.10 -6.76 23.10
C GLU A 71 8.84 -6.70 24.44
N ALA A 72 9.18 -7.84 25.01
CA ALA A 72 9.95 -7.91 26.26
C ALA A 72 11.31 -7.19 26.12
N GLU A 73 12.01 -7.41 25.00
CA GLU A 73 13.25 -6.70 24.68
C GLU A 73 13.03 -5.19 24.55
N MET A 74 12.00 -4.78 23.81
CA MET A 74 11.67 -3.36 23.62
C MET A 74 11.38 -2.65 24.93
N ILE A 75 10.56 -3.23 25.80
CA ILE A 75 10.21 -2.66 27.11
C ILE A 75 11.46 -2.51 27.97
N LEU A 76 12.37 -3.50 27.96
CA LEU A 76 13.63 -3.43 28.68
C LEU A 76 14.51 -2.26 28.19
N ILE A 77 14.65 -2.11 26.88
CA ILE A 77 15.40 -1.00 26.28
C ILE A 77 14.79 0.35 26.68
N MET A 78 13.46 0.49 26.60
CA MET A 78 12.76 1.71 26.99
C MET A 78 12.98 2.07 28.48
N LYS A 79 12.95 1.07 29.36
CA LYS A 79 13.25 1.25 30.79
C LYS A 79 14.72 1.68 31.03
N ASN A 80 15.65 1.06 30.32
CA ASN A 80 17.07 1.41 30.42
C ASN A 80 17.38 2.81 29.89
N LEU A 81 16.62 3.27 28.86
CA LEU A 81 16.70 4.67 28.40
C LEU A 81 16.07 5.66 29.39
N GLY A 82 15.41 5.19 30.43
CA GLY A 82 14.80 6.02 31.46
C GLY A 82 13.54 6.75 31.00
N LEU A 83 12.79 6.21 30.06
CA LEU A 83 11.54 6.83 29.59
C LEU A 83 10.54 6.96 30.75
N SER A 84 9.87 8.11 30.85
CA SER A 84 8.96 8.45 31.95
C SER A 84 7.49 8.11 31.69
N CYS A 85 7.26 7.03 30.96
CA CYS A 85 5.93 6.52 30.64
C CYS A 85 5.49 5.41 31.63
N ASP A 86 4.21 5.08 31.60
CA ASP A 86 3.64 4.01 32.40
C ASP A 86 3.86 2.66 31.71
N PHE A 87 4.79 1.84 32.23
CA PHE A 87 5.09 0.52 31.70
C PHE A 87 4.17 -0.58 32.23
N ASP A 88 3.31 -0.30 33.18
CA ASP A 88 2.36 -1.26 33.73
C ASP A 88 1.01 -1.21 32.99
N ASN A 89 0.69 -0.05 32.38
CA ASN A 89 -0.56 0.19 31.67
C ASN A 89 -0.32 0.64 30.21
N TYR A 90 0.39 -0.15 29.42
CA TYR A 90 0.54 0.09 27.99
C TYR A 90 -0.48 -0.73 27.18
N TYR A 91 -0.73 -0.32 25.94
CA TYR A 91 -1.65 -1.04 25.05
C TYR A 91 -0.90 -1.73 23.90
N ARG A 92 -1.53 -2.74 23.34
CA ARG A 92 -1.08 -3.48 22.16
C ARG A 92 -2.10 -3.34 21.05
N THR A 93 -1.63 -3.11 19.80
CA THR A 93 -2.54 -2.96 18.66
C THR A 93 -3.21 -4.28 18.26
N ASP A 94 -2.67 -5.43 18.70
CA ASP A 94 -3.24 -6.76 18.51
C ASP A 94 -4.12 -7.23 19.69
N SER A 95 -4.35 -6.42 20.72
CA SER A 95 -5.28 -6.75 21.78
C SER A 95 -6.73 -6.83 21.27
N LYS A 96 -7.55 -7.67 21.92
CA LYS A 96 -8.95 -7.83 21.53
C LYS A 96 -9.71 -6.49 21.55
N GLU A 97 -9.48 -5.67 22.56
CA GLU A 97 -10.13 -4.37 22.73
C GLU A 97 -9.72 -3.39 21.63
N TYR A 98 -8.45 -3.40 21.23
CA TYR A 98 -7.96 -2.53 20.18
C TYR A 98 -8.53 -2.95 18.81
N ARG A 99 -8.45 -4.25 18.49
CA ARG A 99 -9.02 -4.82 17.26
C ARG A 99 -10.54 -4.65 17.18
N ALA A 100 -11.25 -4.80 18.30
CA ALA A 100 -12.69 -4.52 18.36
C ALA A 100 -13.00 -3.07 17.99
N LEU A 101 -12.20 -2.09 18.46
CA LEU A 101 -12.37 -0.69 18.07
C LEU A 101 -12.04 -0.47 16.58
N THR A 102 -10.98 -1.08 16.04
CA THR A 102 -10.68 -1.02 14.61
C THR A 102 -11.87 -1.50 13.79
N GLN A 103 -12.43 -2.66 14.14
CA GLN A 103 -13.60 -3.24 13.47
C GLN A 103 -14.86 -2.39 13.64
N ALA A 104 -15.11 -1.86 14.83
CA ALA A 104 -16.25 -0.98 15.10
C ALA A 104 -16.20 0.28 14.22
N THR A 105 -15.02 0.88 14.07
CA THR A 105 -14.84 2.05 13.20
C THR A 105 -14.95 1.71 11.70
N PHE A 106 -14.56 0.52 11.29
CA PHE A 106 -14.80 0.03 9.93
C PHE A 106 -16.31 -0.14 9.66
N ILE A 107 -17.05 -0.79 10.58
CA ILE A 107 -18.50 -0.99 10.45
C ILE A 107 -19.23 0.36 10.31
N GLU A 108 -18.83 1.36 11.09
CA GLU A 108 -19.39 2.70 11.00
C GLU A 108 -19.11 3.37 9.65
N LEU A 109 -17.87 3.30 9.18
CA LEU A 109 -17.48 3.87 7.90
C LEU A 109 -18.08 3.13 6.69
N TRP A 110 -18.35 1.83 6.83
CA TRP A 110 -19.10 1.07 5.85
C TRP A 110 -20.58 1.51 5.80
N LYS A 111 -21.23 1.62 6.97
CA LYS A 111 -22.64 2.03 7.09
C LYS A 111 -22.90 3.46 6.54
N ASN A 112 -21.90 4.32 6.52
CA ASN A 112 -22.00 5.68 5.97
C ASN A 112 -21.40 5.84 4.56
N ASP A 113 -21.19 4.72 3.84
CA ASP A 113 -20.66 4.68 2.46
C ASP A 113 -19.24 5.28 2.29
N SER A 114 -18.50 5.48 3.36
CA SER A 114 -17.10 5.89 3.27
C SER A 114 -16.17 4.76 2.84
N ILE A 115 -16.56 3.51 3.12
CA ILE A 115 -15.86 2.30 2.68
C ILE A 115 -16.75 1.54 1.69
N TYR A 116 -16.12 0.97 0.67
CA TYR A 116 -16.80 0.16 -0.35
C TYR A 116 -15.89 -0.97 -0.87
N LEU A 117 -16.48 -2.00 -1.46
CA LEU A 117 -15.81 -3.12 -2.13
C LEU A 117 -15.84 -2.90 -3.64
N ALA A 118 -14.71 -3.06 -4.32
CA ALA A 118 -14.66 -2.95 -5.78
C ALA A 118 -13.46 -3.68 -6.37
N THR A 119 -13.62 -4.17 -7.60
CA THR A 119 -12.50 -4.64 -8.41
C THR A 119 -11.89 -3.45 -9.13
N ARG A 120 -10.60 -3.21 -8.87
CA ARG A 120 -9.83 -2.11 -9.48
C ARG A 120 -8.39 -2.54 -9.74
N PRO A 121 -7.69 -1.89 -10.69
CA PRO A 121 -6.24 -1.99 -10.79
C PRO A 121 -5.59 -1.57 -9.47
N ASN A 122 -4.78 -2.46 -8.89
CA ASN A 122 -4.07 -2.23 -7.63
C ASN A 122 -2.58 -2.45 -7.80
N ASN A 123 -1.79 -1.70 -7.04
CA ASN A 123 -0.39 -2.00 -6.86
C ASN A 123 -0.26 -3.33 -6.10
N TYR A 124 0.47 -4.26 -6.66
CA TYR A 124 0.59 -5.62 -6.15
C TYR A 124 2.05 -5.99 -5.93
N ASP A 125 2.36 -6.39 -4.72
CA ASP A 125 3.64 -6.99 -4.36
C ASP A 125 3.54 -8.51 -4.51
N TRP A 126 4.01 -9.03 -5.62
CA TRP A 126 3.94 -10.45 -5.94
C TRP A 126 4.84 -11.32 -5.06
N VAL A 127 5.86 -10.75 -4.40
CA VAL A 127 6.73 -11.48 -3.45
C VAL A 127 5.99 -11.77 -2.15
N THR A 128 5.31 -10.75 -1.63
CA THR A 128 4.50 -10.89 -0.42
C THR A 128 3.08 -11.38 -0.70
N GLY A 129 2.66 -11.34 -1.98
CA GLY A 129 1.38 -11.86 -2.45
C GLY A 129 0.18 -11.04 -1.99
N THR A 130 0.33 -9.74 -1.88
CA THR A 130 -0.76 -8.84 -1.43
C THR A 130 -0.73 -7.49 -2.16
N THR A 131 -1.87 -6.82 -2.17
CA THR A 131 -1.95 -5.41 -2.56
C THR A 131 -1.22 -4.53 -1.57
N ILE A 132 -0.69 -3.42 -2.05
CA ILE A 132 -0.04 -2.37 -1.25
C ILE A 132 -0.63 -1.00 -1.58
N ALA A 133 -0.61 -0.10 -0.61
CA ALA A 133 -1.06 1.27 -0.82
C ALA A 133 0.03 2.11 -1.52
N ASP A 134 -0.36 3.19 -2.21
CA ASP A 134 0.59 4.11 -2.87
C ASP A 134 1.66 4.65 -1.91
N ALA A 135 1.29 4.84 -0.64
CA ALA A 135 2.21 5.30 0.39
C ALA A 135 3.34 4.31 0.72
N GLU A 136 3.18 3.04 0.37
CA GLU A 136 4.15 1.95 0.58
C GLU A 136 5.06 1.72 -0.64
N ILE A 137 4.89 2.55 -1.69
CA ILE A 137 5.73 2.51 -2.88
C ILE A 137 6.91 3.46 -2.70
N ILE A 138 8.08 2.97 -3.02
CA ILE A 138 9.29 3.76 -3.17
C ILE A 138 9.85 3.60 -4.57
N TYR A 139 10.75 4.48 -4.98
CA TYR A 139 11.36 4.44 -6.30
C TYR A 139 12.84 4.15 -6.18
N GLU A 140 13.33 3.21 -6.98
CA GLU A 140 14.74 2.85 -7.07
C GLU A 140 15.23 2.97 -8.51
N GLU A 141 16.47 3.46 -8.68
CA GLU A 141 17.14 3.46 -9.98
C GLU A 141 17.67 2.04 -10.25
N LEU A 142 17.02 1.33 -11.16
CA LEU A 142 17.38 -0.04 -11.50
C LEU A 142 17.88 -0.12 -12.95
N PRO A 143 18.95 -0.89 -13.22
CA PRO A 143 19.40 -1.14 -14.57
C PRO A 143 18.36 -1.97 -15.34
N THR A 144 18.01 -1.53 -16.54
CA THR A 144 17.10 -2.22 -17.44
C THR A 144 17.48 -2.01 -18.89
N LYS A 145 16.87 -2.80 -19.78
CA LYS A 145 17.05 -2.70 -21.22
C LYS A 145 15.87 -1.96 -21.85
N LEU A 146 16.15 -0.91 -22.62
CA LEU A 146 15.18 -0.29 -23.50
C LEU A 146 15.30 -0.98 -24.86
N VAL A 147 14.27 -1.73 -25.23
CA VAL A 147 14.25 -2.52 -26.47
C VAL A 147 13.45 -1.78 -27.52
N HIS A 148 14.09 -1.47 -28.65
CA HIS A 148 13.46 -0.86 -29.81
C HIS A 148 12.98 -1.96 -30.75
N MET A 149 11.66 -2.16 -30.79
CA MET A 149 11.00 -3.26 -31.49
C MET A 149 10.31 -2.79 -32.77
N LYS A 150 10.40 -3.60 -33.82
CA LYS A 150 9.78 -3.37 -35.12
C LYS A 150 8.35 -3.91 -35.15
N PHE A 151 7.38 -3.01 -35.16
CA PHE A 151 5.97 -3.33 -35.37
C PHE A 151 5.65 -3.18 -36.86
N LYS A 152 5.13 -4.21 -37.49
CA LYS A 152 4.84 -4.20 -38.95
C LYS A 152 3.57 -3.42 -39.27
N THR A 153 3.65 -2.52 -40.22
CA THR A 153 2.51 -1.88 -40.88
C THR A 153 2.28 -2.54 -42.25
N LYS A 154 1.24 -2.11 -42.95
CA LYS A 154 1.00 -2.56 -44.32
C LYS A 154 2.15 -2.24 -45.28
N ASP A 155 2.79 -1.08 -45.11
CA ASP A 155 3.73 -0.53 -46.05
C ASP A 155 5.14 -0.31 -45.45
N GLY A 156 5.40 -0.83 -44.24
CA GLY A 156 6.68 -0.67 -43.57
C GLY A 156 6.68 -1.11 -42.10
N GLU A 157 7.41 -0.40 -41.29
CA GLU A 157 7.59 -0.71 -39.86
C GLU A 157 7.53 0.56 -39.03
N VAL A 158 6.99 0.44 -37.81
CA VAL A 158 7.05 1.46 -36.76
C VAL A 158 7.93 0.94 -35.63
N ILE A 159 8.89 1.75 -35.19
CA ILE A 159 9.76 1.39 -34.06
C ILE A 159 9.10 1.80 -32.74
N ILE A 160 8.94 0.83 -31.85
CA ILE A 160 8.40 1.04 -30.50
C ILE A 160 9.47 0.74 -29.47
N ALA A 161 9.78 1.69 -28.61
CA ALA A 161 10.76 1.51 -27.53
C ALA A 161 10.05 1.18 -26.20
N SER A 162 10.42 0.08 -25.56
CA SER A 162 9.85 -0.33 -24.28
C SER A 162 10.89 -0.99 -23.37
N THR A 163 10.73 -0.77 -22.06
CA THR A 163 11.47 -1.49 -21.03
C THR A 163 10.75 -2.78 -20.58
N ARG A 164 9.52 -3.01 -21.10
CA ARG A 164 8.64 -4.11 -20.67
C ARG A 164 8.13 -4.94 -21.87
N PRO A 165 9.01 -5.55 -22.70
CA PRO A 165 8.56 -6.36 -23.82
C PRO A 165 7.74 -7.60 -23.40
N GLU A 166 7.80 -8.02 -22.13
CA GLU A 166 6.96 -9.10 -21.60
C GLU A 166 5.46 -8.77 -21.65
N LEU A 167 5.09 -7.49 -21.82
CA LEU A 167 3.69 -7.05 -21.94
C LEU A 167 3.19 -6.96 -23.39
N LEU A 168 3.93 -7.41 -24.40
CA LEU A 168 3.48 -7.41 -25.79
C LEU A 168 2.14 -8.13 -25.98
N CYS A 169 1.85 -9.18 -25.22
CA CYS A 169 0.57 -9.89 -25.26
C CYS A 169 -0.63 -9.03 -24.81
N ALA A 170 -0.39 -7.99 -24.04
CA ALA A 170 -1.39 -7.08 -23.51
C ALA A 170 -1.42 -5.72 -24.23
N CYS A 171 -0.63 -5.55 -25.30
CA CYS A 171 -0.64 -4.33 -26.11
C CYS A 171 -1.97 -4.23 -26.86
N LYS A 172 -2.72 -3.13 -26.70
CA LYS A 172 -4.03 -2.92 -27.35
C LYS A 172 -4.09 -1.68 -28.24
N ALA A 173 -3.12 -0.80 -28.11
CA ALA A 173 -2.95 0.36 -28.98
C ALA A 173 -1.48 0.76 -29.06
N VAL A 174 -1.13 1.52 -30.07
CA VAL A 174 0.09 2.32 -30.13
C VAL A 174 -0.34 3.78 -30.16
N ILE A 175 0.25 4.60 -29.30
CA ILE A 175 -0.02 6.04 -29.30
C ILE A 175 1.15 6.83 -29.82
N VAL A 176 0.87 7.91 -30.53
CA VAL A 176 1.82 8.88 -31.05
C VAL A 176 1.33 10.30 -30.74
N ASN A 177 2.26 11.24 -30.55
CA ASN A 177 1.85 12.61 -30.33
C ASN A 177 1.27 13.21 -31.64
N PRO A 178 0.09 13.86 -31.60
CA PRO A 178 -0.51 14.46 -32.80
C PRO A 178 0.35 15.55 -33.45
N LYS A 179 1.35 16.09 -32.75
CA LYS A 179 2.33 17.06 -33.27
C LYS A 179 3.58 16.41 -33.85
N ASP A 180 3.72 15.08 -33.75
CA ASP A 180 4.87 14.36 -34.30
C ASP A 180 4.66 14.06 -35.77
N VAL A 181 5.27 14.86 -36.60
CA VAL A 181 5.14 14.76 -38.08
C VAL A 181 5.61 13.43 -38.65
N ARG A 182 6.42 12.65 -37.92
CA ARG A 182 6.90 11.33 -38.35
C ARG A 182 5.79 10.29 -38.46
N TYR A 183 4.70 10.49 -37.73
CA TYR A 183 3.63 9.49 -37.62
C TYR A 183 2.26 9.99 -38.09
N THR A 184 2.17 11.21 -38.63
CA THR A 184 0.88 11.82 -39.03
C THR A 184 0.08 10.93 -39.98
N ASP A 185 0.75 10.34 -40.98
CA ASP A 185 0.09 9.51 -41.99
C ASP A 185 -0.22 8.07 -41.50
N LEU A 186 0.26 7.71 -40.31
CA LEU A 186 0.04 6.40 -39.71
C LEU A 186 -1.09 6.40 -38.69
N ILE A 187 -1.59 7.58 -38.27
CA ILE A 187 -2.69 7.67 -37.32
C ILE A 187 -3.95 7.07 -37.94
N GLY A 188 -4.61 6.17 -37.19
CA GLY A 188 -5.80 5.42 -37.63
C GLY A 188 -5.45 4.15 -38.45
N THR A 189 -4.15 3.89 -38.71
CA THR A 189 -3.73 2.63 -39.36
C THR A 189 -3.46 1.53 -38.33
N LYS A 190 -3.37 0.29 -38.80
CA LYS A 190 -3.07 -0.86 -37.94
C LYS A 190 -1.60 -1.26 -38.03
N VAL A 191 -1.08 -1.70 -36.89
CA VAL A 191 0.24 -2.34 -36.78
C VAL A 191 0.12 -3.73 -36.17
N THR A 192 0.98 -4.64 -36.61
CA THR A 192 1.07 -5.99 -36.04
C THR A 192 2.11 -6.00 -34.92
N VAL A 193 1.69 -6.36 -33.73
CA VAL A 193 2.54 -6.53 -32.55
C VAL A 193 3.42 -7.76 -32.74
N PRO A 194 4.76 -7.65 -32.62
CA PRO A 194 5.63 -8.80 -32.77
C PRO A 194 5.34 -9.88 -31.74
N ILE A 195 5.62 -11.15 -32.07
CA ILE A 195 5.39 -12.34 -31.26
C ILE A 195 3.91 -12.66 -31.06
N SER A 196 3.09 -11.74 -30.52
CA SER A 196 1.66 -11.98 -30.29
C SER A 196 0.84 -12.00 -31.59
N ASN A 197 1.36 -11.38 -32.66
CA ASN A 197 0.74 -11.24 -33.98
C ASN A 197 -0.66 -10.59 -33.96
N GLN A 198 -1.01 -9.92 -32.86
CA GLN A 198 -2.27 -9.17 -32.81
C GLN A 198 -2.13 -7.85 -33.57
N GLU A 199 -3.22 -7.41 -34.20
CA GLU A 199 -3.30 -6.11 -34.85
C GLU A 199 -3.86 -5.08 -33.86
N VAL A 200 -3.18 -3.95 -33.77
CA VAL A 200 -3.61 -2.80 -32.93
C VAL A 200 -3.56 -1.52 -33.73
N GLU A 201 -4.36 -0.54 -33.34
CA GLU A 201 -4.46 0.75 -34.04
C GLU A 201 -3.42 1.74 -33.50
N ILE A 202 -2.89 2.59 -34.40
CA ILE A 202 -2.09 3.76 -34.04
C ILE A 202 -3.05 4.93 -33.78
N GLN A 203 -3.03 5.43 -32.56
CA GLN A 203 -3.91 6.52 -32.13
C GLN A 203 -3.13 7.77 -31.76
N ALA A 204 -3.72 8.95 -32.01
CA ALA A 204 -3.13 10.21 -31.61
C ALA A 204 -3.43 10.50 -30.13
N HIS A 205 -2.39 10.69 -29.32
CA HIS A 205 -2.56 11.05 -27.92
C HIS A 205 -1.45 11.96 -27.40
N HIS A 206 -1.82 13.01 -26.67
CA HIS A 206 -0.88 14.03 -26.18
C HIS A 206 0.12 13.51 -25.11
N SER A 207 -0.16 12.39 -24.44
CA SER A 207 0.75 11.81 -23.46
C SER A 207 2.00 11.17 -24.08
N ALA A 208 2.00 10.85 -25.39
CA ALA A 208 3.18 10.37 -26.08
C ALA A 208 4.23 11.48 -26.18
N GLN A 209 5.43 11.24 -25.66
CA GLN A 209 6.52 12.20 -25.64
C GLN A 209 7.36 12.05 -26.91
N ILE A 210 7.42 13.09 -27.74
CA ILE A 210 8.10 13.09 -29.05
C ILE A 210 9.57 12.71 -28.94
N GLU A 211 10.23 13.20 -27.90
CA GLU A 211 11.69 13.05 -27.69
C GLU A 211 12.05 11.77 -26.89
N PHE A 212 11.11 11.00 -26.43
CA PHE A 212 11.37 9.79 -25.66
C PHE A 212 11.32 8.53 -26.54
N GLY A 213 12.43 7.76 -26.55
CA GLY A 213 12.53 6.55 -27.35
C GLY A 213 12.35 6.82 -28.85
N SER A 214 11.32 6.22 -29.45
CA SER A 214 10.96 6.45 -30.85
C SER A 214 9.89 7.55 -31.01
N GLY A 215 9.27 8.03 -29.94
CA GLY A 215 8.08 8.90 -29.97
C GLY A 215 6.77 8.14 -30.12
N ALA A 216 6.82 6.86 -30.46
CA ALA A 216 5.65 5.96 -30.49
C ALA A 216 5.71 4.99 -29.30
N VAL A 217 4.58 4.86 -28.60
CA VAL A 217 4.50 4.11 -27.33
C VAL A 217 3.42 3.04 -27.44
N MET A 218 3.74 1.80 -27.08
CA MET A 218 2.74 0.75 -26.92
C MET A 218 1.94 0.99 -25.62
N VAL A 219 0.65 0.85 -25.68
CA VAL A 219 -0.27 0.94 -24.55
C VAL A 219 -0.68 -0.48 -24.15
N CYS A 220 -0.24 -0.90 -22.97
CA CYS A 220 -0.44 -2.28 -22.49
C CYS A 220 -1.39 -2.29 -21.29
N SER A 221 -2.30 -3.26 -21.26
CA SER A 221 -3.18 -3.48 -20.13
C SER A 221 -2.35 -3.65 -18.85
N TYR A 222 -2.58 -2.79 -17.87
CA TYR A 222 -1.90 -2.82 -16.56
C TYR A 222 -0.37 -2.68 -16.61
N GLY A 223 0.19 -2.03 -17.64
CA GLY A 223 1.62 -1.78 -17.76
C GLY A 223 2.13 -0.83 -16.67
N ASP A 224 1.47 0.32 -16.56
CA ASP A 224 1.66 1.30 -15.49
C ASP A 224 0.35 2.07 -15.22
N HIS A 225 0.39 3.06 -14.32
CA HIS A 225 -0.80 3.87 -14.02
C HIS A 225 -1.25 4.77 -15.19
N ASN A 226 -0.34 5.16 -16.08
CA ASN A 226 -0.71 5.91 -17.27
C ASN A 226 -1.42 5.00 -18.27
N ASP A 227 -0.94 3.78 -18.45
CA ASP A 227 -1.60 2.76 -19.24
C ASP A 227 -3.02 2.49 -18.75
N VAL A 228 -3.22 2.34 -17.44
CA VAL A 228 -4.55 2.18 -16.84
C VAL A 228 -5.48 3.36 -17.15
N ALA A 229 -4.96 4.59 -17.14
CA ALA A 229 -5.73 5.77 -17.50
C ALA A 229 -6.08 5.78 -18.99
N LEU A 230 -5.10 5.47 -19.85
CA LEU A 230 -5.28 5.40 -21.30
C LEU A 230 -6.29 4.30 -21.71
N PHE A 231 -6.26 3.14 -21.08
CA PHE A 231 -7.23 2.07 -21.35
C PHE A 231 -8.68 2.53 -21.14
N ARG A 232 -8.94 3.34 -20.11
CA ARG A 232 -10.27 3.91 -19.84
C ARG A 232 -10.63 5.03 -20.81
N GLU A 233 -9.66 5.90 -21.13
CA GLU A 233 -9.87 7.04 -22.01
C GLU A 233 -10.15 6.58 -23.47
N LEU A 234 -9.43 5.56 -23.91
CA LEU A 234 -9.50 5.01 -25.26
C LEU A 234 -10.50 3.83 -25.39
N ASP A 235 -11.20 3.48 -24.30
CA ASP A 235 -12.16 2.35 -24.23
C ASP A 235 -11.58 1.03 -24.76
N LEU A 236 -10.37 0.67 -24.31
CA LEU A 236 -9.64 -0.51 -24.75
C LEU A 236 -10.03 -1.74 -23.94
N GLU A 237 -10.08 -2.90 -24.60
CA GLU A 237 -10.33 -4.18 -23.95
C GLU A 237 -9.14 -4.63 -23.10
N GLU A 238 -9.38 -4.85 -21.81
CA GLU A 238 -8.33 -5.23 -20.86
C GLU A 238 -7.87 -6.69 -21.03
N VAL A 239 -6.56 -6.91 -20.88
CA VAL A 239 -5.91 -8.22 -20.85
C VAL A 239 -5.01 -8.33 -19.64
N ILE A 240 -5.25 -9.34 -18.82
CA ILE A 240 -4.40 -9.60 -17.64
C ILE A 240 -3.16 -10.38 -18.09
N ALA A 241 -2.04 -9.70 -18.27
CA ALA A 241 -0.77 -10.32 -18.65
C ALA A 241 -0.06 -10.99 -17.47
N ILE A 242 -0.19 -10.44 -16.24
CA ILE A 242 0.48 -10.92 -15.03
C ILE A 242 -0.59 -11.28 -14.00
N GLY A 243 -0.55 -12.52 -13.51
CA GLY A 243 -1.48 -13.04 -12.52
C GLY A 243 -1.11 -12.67 -11.08
N GLN A 244 -2.00 -13.02 -10.15
CA GLN A 244 -1.80 -12.77 -8.71
C GLN A 244 -0.63 -13.56 -8.10
N ASP A 245 -0.13 -14.57 -8.79
CA ASP A 245 1.09 -15.31 -8.43
C ASP A 245 2.39 -14.63 -8.92
N GLY A 246 2.26 -13.46 -9.57
CA GLY A 246 3.36 -12.69 -10.15
C GLY A 246 3.98 -13.35 -11.38
N ARG A 247 3.24 -14.23 -12.07
CA ARG A 247 3.66 -14.91 -13.31
C ARG A 247 2.81 -14.45 -14.48
N LEU A 248 3.36 -14.62 -15.68
CA LEU A 248 2.58 -14.37 -16.89
C LEU A 248 1.44 -15.38 -17.01
N THR A 249 0.27 -14.89 -17.40
CA THR A 249 -0.93 -15.69 -17.62
C THR A 249 -0.90 -16.40 -18.99
N GLU A 250 -1.93 -17.20 -19.27
CA GLU A 250 -2.12 -17.84 -20.58
C GLU A 250 -2.19 -16.85 -21.74
N ALA A 251 -2.51 -15.58 -21.49
CA ALA A 251 -2.47 -14.52 -22.51
C ALA A 251 -1.07 -14.34 -23.14
N ALA A 252 -0.01 -14.69 -22.39
CA ALA A 252 1.37 -14.62 -22.88
C ALA A 252 1.79 -15.84 -23.74
N GLY A 253 0.88 -16.79 -23.99
CA GLY A 253 1.13 -17.96 -24.84
C GLY A 253 2.36 -18.77 -24.38
N ALA A 254 3.37 -18.89 -25.21
CA ALA A 254 4.59 -19.69 -24.93
C ALA A 254 5.38 -19.21 -23.69
N TYR A 255 5.09 -18.04 -23.15
CA TYR A 255 5.74 -17.46 -21.99
C TYR A 255 4.90 -17.54 -20.71
N ALA A 256 3.72 -18.15 -20.79
CA ALA A 256 2.84 -18.37 -19.63
C ALA A 256 3.58 -19.11 -18.50
N GLY A 257 3.30 -18.74 -17.24
CA GLY A 257 3.91 -19.30 -16.07
C GLY A 257 5.32 -18.78 -15.73
N LEU A 258 5.96 -18.02 -16.63
CA LEU A 258 7.26 -17.40 -16.34
C LEU A 258 7.10 -16.15 -15.47
N LYS A 259 8.11 -15.86 -14.65
CA LYS A 259 8.19 -14.57 -13.95
C LYS A 259 8.52 -13.45 -14.95
N PRO A 260 8.08 -12.18 -14.74
CA PRO A 260 8.28 -11.10 -15.69
C PRO A 260 9.73 -10.93 -16.17
N LYS A 261 10.70 -11.00 -15.24
CA LYS A 261 12.13 -10.91 -15.60
C LYS A 261 12.60 -12.06 -16.50
N GLN A 262 12.15 -13.29 -16.25
CA GLN A 262 12.49 -14.45 -17.06
C GLN A 262 11.83 -14.37 -18.45
N ALA A 263 10.55 -14.00 -18.49
CA ALA A 263 9.82 -13.81 -19.72
C ALA A 263 10.45 -12.71 -20.58
N ARG A 264 10.82 -11.57 -19.98
CA ARG A 264 11.50 -10.46 -20.65
C ARG A 264 12.78 -10.92 -21.36
N THR A 265 13.65 -11.65 -20.66
CA THR A 265 14.88 -12.18 -21.26
C THR A 265 14.58 -13.06 -22.47
N LYS A 266 13.67 -14.02 -22.31
CA LYS A 266 13.33 -14.97 -23.39
C LYS A 266 12.64 -14.28 -24.57
N ILE A 267 11.75 -13.33 -24.30
CA ILE A 267 11.06 -12.55 -25.34
C ILE A 267 12.08 -11.70 -26.13
N ILE A 268 13.06 -11.10 -25.47
CA ILE A 268 14.13 -10.35 -26.17
C ILE A 268 14.92 -11.27 -27.08
N GLU A 269 15.33 -12.45 -26.62
CA GLU A 269 16.03 -13.45 -27.43
C GLU A 269 15.20 -13.88 -28.67
N ASP A 270 13.92 -14.12 -28.47
CA ASP A 270 13.00 -14.48 -29.56
C ASP A 270 12.76 -13.33 -30.55
N LEU A 271 12.69 -12.08 -30.07
CA LEU A 271 12.59 -10.89 -30.92
C LEU A 271 13.84 -10.69 -31.77
N GLU A 272 15.04 -10.86 -31.18
CA GLU A 272 16.32 -10.78 -31.88
C GLU A 272 16.42 -11.88 -32.96
N SER A 273 16.12 -13.13 -32.60
CA SER A 273 16.18 -14.27 -33.53
C SER A 273 15.27 -14.13 -34.75
N LYS A 274 14.13 -13.42 -34.58
CA LYS A 274 13.13 -13.17 -35.62
C LYS A 274 13.35 -11.83 -36.37
N GLY A 275 14.39 -11.07 -36.02
CA GLY A 275 14.72 -9.79 -36.66
C GLY A 275 13.79 -8.63 -36.28
N PHE A 276 13.05 -8.76 -35.19
CA PHE A 276 12.13 -7.71 -34.70
C PHE A 276 12.81 -6.67 -33.81
N VAL A 277 14.09 -6.79 -33.50
CA VAL A 277 14.86 -5.80 -32.72
C VAL A 277 15.61 -4.88 -33.67
N GLU A 278 15.43 -3.57 -33.48
CA GLU A 278 16.23 -2.54 -34.14
C GLU A 278 17.53 -2.26 -33.37
N LYS A 279 17.37 -2.01 -32.05
CA LYS A 279 18.51 -1.83 -31.12
C LYS A 279 18.07 -2.10 -29.67
N ILE A 280 19.05 -2.33 -28.80
CA ILE A 280 18.88 -2.45 -27.35
C ILE A 280 19.82 -1.45 -26.68
N GLU A 281 19.27 -0.69 -25.73
CA GLU A 281 20.03 0.27 -24.93
C GLU A 281 19.96 -0.13 -23.45
N GLU A 282 21.09 -0.15 -22.77
CA GLU A 282 21.11 -0.29 -21.31
C GLU A 282 20.88 1.08 -20.67
N ILE A 283 19.84 1.18 -19.86
CA ILE A 283 19.46 2.43 -19.21
C ILE A 283 19.27 2.21 -17.70
N SER A 284 19.38 3.28 -16.93
CA SER A 284 18.86 3.32 -15.56
C SER A 284 17.42 3.80 -15.60
N HIS A 285 16.52 3.05 -14.97
CA HIS A 285 15.11 3.36 -14.95
C HIS A 285 14.62 3.52 -13.51
N ARG A 286 13.92 4.61 -13.25
CA ARG A 286 13.29 4.88 -11.96
C ARG A 286 12.06 3.98 -11.79
N THR A 287 12.25 2.82 -11.16
CA THR A 287 11.27 1.74 -11.05
C THR A 287 10.51 1.84 -9.71
N PRO A 288 9.18 1.79 -9.71
CA PRO A 288 8.40 1.66 -8.49
C PRO A 288 8.59 0.27 -7.89
N VAL A 289 8.96 0.23 -6.61
CA VAL A 289 9.18 -1.02 -5.86
C VAL A 289 8.42 -0.98 -4.53
N SER A 290 8.04 -2.15 -4.04
CA SER A 290 7.49 -2.27 -2.70
C SER A 290 8.54 -1.87 -1.64
N GLU A 291 8.17 -1.03 -0.69
CA GLU A 291 9.08 -0.65 0.41
C GLU A 291 9.56 -1.87 1.20
N ARG A 292 8.75 -2.90 1.32
CA ARG A 292 9.03 -4.09 2.14
C ARG A 292 9.84 -5.15 1.41
N SER A 293 9.38 -5.60 0.26
CA SER A 293 10.04 -6.67 -0.48
C SER A 293 11.18 -6.20 -1.38
N ARG A 294 11.23 -4.88 -1.71
CA ARG A 294 12.11 -4.29 -2.72
C ARG A 294 11.91 -4.85 -4.13
N ALA A 295 10.86 -5.63 -4.34
CA ALA A 295 10.50 -6.10 -5.66
C ALA A 295 9.78 -5.00 -6.46
N PRO A 296 9.99 -4.93 -7.78
CA PRO A 296 9.14 -4.13 -8.66
C PRO A 296 7.67 -4.51 -8.47
N ILE A 297 6.81 -3.50 -8.36
CA ILE A 297 5.38 -3.72 -8.25
C ILE A 297 4.78 -4.04 -9.61
N GLU A 298 3.70 -4.82 -9.59
CA GLU A 298 2.84 -5.04 -10.74
C GLU A 298 1.47 -4.41 -10.49
N ILE A 299 0.76 -4.06 -11.57
CA ILE A 299 -0.61 -3.58 -11.45
C ILE A 299 -1.54 -4.72 -11.85
N ILE A 300 -2.42 -5.10 -10.93
CA ILE A 300 -3.32 -6.26 -11.11
C ILE A 300 -4.74 -5.85 -10.71
N PRO A 301 -5.76 -6.18 -11.53
CA PRO A 301 -7.15 -5.98 -11.13
C PRO A 301 -7.50 -6.95 -10.02
N MET A 302 -7.89 -6.40 -8.87
CA MET A 302 -8.27 -7.17 -7.69
C MET A 302 -9.46 -6.54 -6.99
N GLU A 303 -10.32 -7.40 -6.44
CA GLU A 303 -11.37 -6.95 -5.55
C GLU A 303 -10.80 -6.69 -4.16
N GLU A 304 -10.86 -5.44 -3.73
CA GLU A 304 -10.39 -4.99 -2.43
C GLU A 304 -11.37 -3.99 -1.79
N PHE A 305 -11.27 -3.85 -0.48
CA PHE A 305 -11.98 -2.79 0.26
C PHE A 305 -11.22 -1.47 0.13
N TYR A 306 -11.96 -0.39 -0.11
CA TYR A 306 -11.41 0.95 -0.27
C TYR A 306 -12.06 1.93 0.70
N LEU A 307 -11.23 2.75 1.36
CA LEU A 307 -11.68 3.94 2.05
C LEU A 307 -11.58 5.15 1.12
N LYS A 308 -12.70 5.86 0.95
CA LYS A 308 -12.76 7.06 0.13
C LYS A 308 -11.82 8.13 0.69
N GLN A 309 -10.90 8.60 -0.14
CA GLN A 309 -9.97 9.68 0.23
C GLN A 309 -9.85 10.77 -0.83
N LYS A 310 -10.09 10.48 -2.10
CA LYS A 310 -9.98 11.47 -3.19
C LYS A 310 -10.87 12.69 -2.95
N GLY A 311 -12.11 12.48 -2.53
CA GLY A 311 -13.06 13.56 -2.23
C GLY A 311 -12.73 14.35 -0.97
N SER A 312 -11.84 13.82 -0.11
CA SER A 312 -11.47 14.42 1.17
C SER A 312 -10.18 15.26 1.12
N VAL A 313 -9.46 15.31 -0.01
CA VAL A 313 -8.13 15.94 -0.13
C VAL A 313 -8.15 17.39 0.34
N GLU A 314 -9.10 18.20 -0.11
CA GLU A 314 -9.18 19.61 0.29
C GLU A 314 -9.50 19.77 1.78
N LYS A 315 -10.36 18.92 2.33
CA LYS A 315 -10.64 18.89 3.77
C LYS A 315 -9.40 18.53 4.57
N MET A 316 -8.63 17.53 4.11
CA MET A 316 -7.37 17.15 4.75
C MET A 316 -6.32 18.28 4.66
N ARG A 317 -6.30 19.03 3.57
CA ARG A 317 -5.45 20.22 3.39
C ARG A 317 -5.81 21.30 4.39
N GLU A 318 -7.10 21.61 4.53
CA GLU A 318 -7.61 22.57 5.51
C GLU A 318 -7.18 22.19 6.93
N LEU A 319 -7.47 20.95 7.36
CA LEU A 319 -7.12 20.46 8.69
C LEU A 319 -5.61 20.36 8.91
N GLY A 320 -4.86 19.90 7.92
CA GLY A 320 -3.40 19.85 7.94
C GLY A 320 -2.75 21.23 8.10
N SER A 321 -3.34 22.26 7.53
CA SER A 321 -2.88 23.66 7.69
C SER A 321 -3.08 24.19 9.11
N GLN A 322 -4.07 23.67 9.84
CA GLN A 322 -4.37 24.03 11.22
C GLN A 322 -3.51 23.28 12.26
N ILE A 323 -2.71 22.30 11.82
CA ILE A 323 -1.76 21.59 12.69
C ILE A 323 -0.43 22.32 12.68
N LYS A 324 0.12 22.62 13.87
CA LYS A 324 1.46 23.21 13.99
C LYS A 324 2.51 22.12 13.83
N PHE A 325 3.33 22.23 12.80
CA PHE A 325 4.45 21.31 12.59
C PHE A 325 5.76 21.86 13.18
N TYR A 326 6.50 20.99 13.85
CA TYR A 326 7.84 21.26 14.36
C TYR A 326 8.81 20.17 13.86
N PRO A 327 9.80 20.55 12.98
CA PRO A 327 9.98 21.84 12.31
C PRO A 327 8.86 22.13 11.28
N LYS A 328 8.54 23.40 11.09
CA LYS A 328 7.46 23.85 10.19
C LYS A 328 7.60 23.31 8.76
N MET A 329 8.83 23.19 8.26
CA MET A 329 9.12 22.69 6.90
C MET A 329 8.57 21.28 6.64
N HIS A 330 8.40 20.44 7.65
CA HIS A 330 7.88 19.07 7.49
C HIS A 330 6.38 19.01 7.17
N GLN A 331 5.65 20.11 7.35
CA GLN A 331 4.26 20.22 6.86
C GLN A 331 4.19 20.03 5.34
N GLN A 332 5.23 20.45 4.61
CA GLN A 332 5.30 20.28 3.16
C GLN A 332 5.24 18.81 2.71
N ILE A 333 5.71 17.88 3.56
CA ILE A 333 5.61 16.43 3.26
C ILE A 333 4.14 16.01 3.17
N LEU A 334 3.31 16.50 4.11
CA LEU A 334 1.87 16.24 4.06
C LEU A 334 1.22 16.89 2.84
N MET A 335 1.56 18.15 2.54
CA MET A 335 0.98 18.87 1.39
C MET A 335 1.33 18.19 0.06
N ASN A 336 2.59 17.82 -0.14
CA ASN A 336 3.03 17.08 -1.33
C ASN A 336 2.34 15.71 -1.46
N TRP A 337 2.10 15.04 -0.33
CA TRP A 337 1.36 13.79 -0.32
C TRP A 337 -0.10 13.99 -0.78
N LEU A 338 -0.77 15.01 -0.26
CA LEU A 338 -2.14 15.35 -0.66
C LEU A 338 -2.25 15.65 -2.16
N ASP A 339 -1.27 16.32 -2.75
CA ASP A 339 -1.22 16.60 -4.19
C ASP A 339 -1.04 15.32 -5.03
N SER A 340 -0.46 14.28 -4.46
CA SER A 340 -0.20 13.01 -5.15
C SER A 340 -1.37 12.03 -5.10
N ILE A 341 -2.39 12.24 -4.25
CA ILE A 341 -3.51 11.32 -4.08
C ILE A 341 -4.40 11.32 -5.33
N LYS A 342 -4.45 10.16 -6.02
CA LYS A 342 -5.26 9.98 -7.23
C LYS A 342 -6.29 8.86 -7.11
N ILE A 343 -6.10 7.95 -6.17
CA ILE A 343 -6.96 6.77 -5.93
C ILE A 343 -7.43 6.73 -4.49
N ASP A 344 -8.49 5.98 -4.21
CA ASP A 344 -8.93 5.71 -2.85
C ASP A 344 -8.00 4.70 -2.18
N TRP A 345 -7.92 4.72 -0.86
CA TRP A 345 -7.01 3.87 -0.09
C TRP A 345 -7.48 2.42 -0.05
N PRO A 346 -6.72 1.44 -0.62
CA PRO A 346 -7.02 0.02 -0.48
C PRO A 346 -6.66 -0.44 0.94
N ILE A 347 -7.68 -0.76 1.73
CA ILE A 347 -7.57 -1.05 3.16
C ILE A 347 -7.53 -2.54 3.50
N SER A 348 -7.65 -3.43 2.53
CA SER A 348 -7.57 -4.88 2.72
C SER A 348 -6.23 -5.45 2.30
N ARG A 349 -5.83 -6.53 2.97
CA ARG A 349 -4.58 -7.28 2.69
C ARG A 349 -4.86 -8.78 2.71
N ARG A 350 -4.25 -9.51 1.78
CA ARG A 350 -4.34 -10.97 1.67
C ARG A 350 -3.27 -11.63 2.53
N ARG A 351 -3.33 -11.34 3.82
CA ARG A 351 -2.37 -11.79 4.85
C ARG A 351 -3.12 -12.38 6.03
N TYR A 352 -2.40 -13.04 6.96
CA TYR A 352 -3.03 -13.72 8.10
C TYR A 352 -2.96 -12.91 9.39
N TYR A 353 -1.78 -12.27 9.66
CA TYR A 353 -1.56 -11.57 10.92
C TYR A 353 -1.90 -10.08 10.83
N GLY A 354 -3.07 -9.72 11.26
CA GLY A 354 -3.64 -8.38 11.28
C GLY A 354 -5.05 -8.43 11.81
N THR A 355 -5.69 -7.29 11.98
CA THR A 355 -7.11 -7.25 12.36
C THR A 355 -7.95 -7.67 11.17
N GLU A 356 -8.81 -8.62 11.35
CA GLU A 356 -9.69 -9.19 10.33
C GLU A 356 -10.80 -8.21 9.96
N ILE A 357 -11.25 -8.29 8.71
CA ILE A 357 -12.41 -7.52 8.22
C ILE A 357 -13.68 -8.23 8.68
N PRO A 358 -14.55 -7.59 9.50
CA PRO A 358 -15.66 -8.23 10.19
C PRO A 358 -16.88 -8.42 9.27
N ILE A 359 -16.74 -9.23 8.21
CA ILE A 359 -17.79 -9.49 7.22
C ILE A 359 -17.96 -10.99 7.02
N TRP A 360 -19.19 -11.41 6.85
CA TRP A 360 -19.60 -12.70 6.31
C TRP A 360 -20.44 -12.52 5.05
N TYR A 361 -20.32 -13.42 4.10
CA TYR A 361 -21.10 -13.41 2.87
C TYR A 361 -22.08 -14.56 2.83
N CYS A 362 -23.33 -14.27 2.46
CA CYS A 362 -24.30 -15.32 2.23
C CYS A 362 -23.88 -16.21 1.07
N LYS A 363 -23.79 -17.54 1.27
CA LYS A 363 -23.38 -18.48 0.22
C LYS A 363 -24.33 -18.54 -0.97
N LYS A 364 -25.60 -18.09 -0.82
CA LYS A 364 -26.59 -18.14 -1.91
C LYS A 364 -26.63 -16.86 -2.74
N CYS A 365 -26.54 -15.69 -2.14
CA CYS A 365 -26.73 -14.42 -2.85
C CYS A 365 -25.56 -13.43 -2.69
N SER A 366 -24.48 -13.86 -2.04
CA SER A 366 -23.27 -13.06 -1.78
C SER A 366 -23.52 -11.75 -1.02
N GLU A 367 -24.70 -11.58 -0.39
CA GLU A 367 -24.98 -10.40 0.41
C GLU A 367 -24.05 -10.34 1.61
N PRO A 368 -23.33 -9.21 1.83
CA PRO A 368 -22.48 -9.04 3.00
C PRO A 368 -23.30 -8.84 4.26
N TYR A 369 -22.93 -9.54 5.32
CA TYR A 369 -23.43 -9.33 6.67
C TYR A 369 -22.33 -8.73 7.54
N LEU A 370 -22.65 -7.61 8.20
CA LEU A 370 -21.80 -6.97 9.18
C LEU A 370 -22.41 -7.16 10.57
N PRO A 371 -21.62 -7.59 11.57
CA PRO A 371 -22.10 -7.74 12.94
C PRO A 371 -22.30 -6.39 13.63
N GLU A 372 -22.92 -6.38 14.80
CA GLU A 372 -22.96 -5.18 15.64
C GLU A 372 -21.56 -4.86 16.19
N PRO A 373 -21.17 -3.56 16.25
CA PRO A 373 -19.89 -3.16 16.78
C PRO A 373 -19.78 -3.39 18.29
N GLY A 374 -18.60 -3.69 18.79
CA GLY A 374 -18.33 -3.79 20.23
C GLY A 374 -17.47 -4.99 20.61
N GLU A 375 -17.50 -6.06 19.85
CA GLU A 375 -16.68 -7.25 20.04
C GLU A 375 -15.64 -7.39 18.94
N TYR A 376 -14.63 -8.23 19.17
CA TYR A 376 -13.64 -8.61 18.17
C TYR A 376 -14.08 -9.88 17.45
N TYR A 377 -14.20 -9.78 16.14
CA TYR A 377 -14.67 -10.86 15.27
C TYR A 377 -13.56 -11.41 14.40
N GLN A 378 -13.56 -12.74 14.20
CA GLN A 378 -12.64 -13.47 13.31
C GLN A 378 -13.44 -14.27 12.29
N PRO A 379 -13.93 -13.66 11.20
CA PRO A 379 -14.86 -14.32 10.27
C PRO A 379 -14.32 -15.60 9.61
N TRP A 380 -13.01 -15.67 9.38
CA TRP A 380 -12.37 -16.84 8.80
C TRP A 380 -12.46 -18.10 9.71
N TYR A 381 -12.72 -17.90 11.01
CA TYR A 381 -12.73 -18.97 12.04
C TYR A 381 -14.10 -19.13 12.73
N LEU A 382 -14.80 -18.01 12.96
CA LEU A 382 -16.06 -18.00 13.70
C LEU A 382 -17.26 -18.13 12.75
N GLU A 383 -18.31 -18.79 13.23
CA GLU A 383 -19.59 -18.80 12.53
C GLU A 383 -20.21 -17.39 12.46
N CYS A 384 -21.02 -17.16 11.43
CA CYS A 384 -21.74 -15.90 11.30
C CYS A 384 -22.71 -15.71 12.45
N PRO A 385 -22.74 -14.54 13.11
CA PRO A 385 -23.70 -14.27 14.19
C PRO A 385 -25.17 -14.23 13.73
N ALA A 386 -25.42 -14.09 12.42
CA ALA A 386 -26.79 -14.10 11.89
C ALA A 386 -27.30 -15.52 11.67
N GLU A 387 -28.49 -15.81 12.13
CA GLU A 387 -29.16 -17.10 11.88
C GLU A 387 -29.53 -17.28 10.40
N LYS A 388 -29.85 -16.18 9.70
CA LYS A 388 -30.25 -16.18 8.27
C LYS A 388 -29.90 -14.88 7.58
N CYS A 389 -29.67 -14.98 6.29
CA CYS A 389 -29.39 -13.84 5.42
C CYS A 389 -30.57 -12.87 5.40
N PRO A 390 -30.37 -11.58 5.70
CA PRO A 390 -31.45 -10.59 5.72
C PRO A 390 -32.10 -10.37 4.35
N LYS A 391 -31.38 -10.68 3.26
CA LYS A 391 -31.86 -10.48 1.88
C LYS A 391 -32.61 -11.67 1.32
N CYS A 392 -32.12 -12.90 1.52
CA CYS A 392 -32.67 -14.08 0.85
C CYS A 392 -33.12 -15.20 1.79
N GLY A 393 -32.93 -15.04 3.11
CA GLY A 393 -33.32 -16.00 4.14
C GLY A 393 -32.47 -17.27 4.23
N PHE A 394 -31.38 -17.40 3.42
CA PHE A 394 -30.50 -18.56 3.47
C PHE A 394 -29.64 -18.54 4.76
N THR A 395 -29.26 -19.71 5.26
CA THR A 395 -28.66 -19.85 6.60
C THR A 395 -27.13 -20.07 6.60
N GLU A 396 -26.55 -20.34 5.43
CA GLU A 396 -25.10 -20.58 5.36
C GLU A 396 -24.36 -19.34 4.89
N PHE A 397 -23.26 -19.08 5.58
CA PHE A 397 -22.35 -17.97 5.32
C PHE A 397 -20.91 -18.46 5.15
N VAL A 398 -20.10 -17.63 4.49
CA VAL A 398 -18.64 -17.77 4.46
C VAL A 398 -18.03 -16.48 4.98
N GLY A 399 -17.06 -16.59 5.88
CA GLY A 399 -16.38 -15.44 6.47
C GLY A 399 -15.33 -14.86 5.54
N GLU A 400 -15.10 -13.56 5.66
CA GLU A 400 -14.00 -12.87 4.99
C GLU A 400 -12.66 -13.34 5.55
N GLU A 401 -11.70 -13.60 4.66
CA GLU A 401 -10.37 -14.10 5.02
C GLU A 401 -9.30 -13.01 5.08
N ARG A 402 -9.56 -11.86 4.44
CA ARG A 402 -8.62 -10.73 4.41
C ARG A 402 -8.50 -10.05 5.74
N THR A 403 -7.34 -9.47 6.00
CA THR A 403 -7.09 -8.58 7.14
C THR A 403 -7.04 -7.14 6.67
N PHE A 404 -7.07 -6.20 7.59
CA PHE A 404 -6.82 -4.81 7.27
C PHE A 404 -5.34 -4.55 6.96
N ASP A 405 -5.11 -3.50 6.20
CA ASP A 405 -3.84 -2.76 6.18
C ASP A 405 -3.47 -2.36 7.62
N THR A 406 -2.21 -2.55 8.02
CA THR A 406 -1.75 -2.19 9.36
C THR A 406 -2.04 -0.72 9.73
N TRP A 407 -2.10 0.16 8.74
CA TRP A 407 -2.44 1.57 8.97
C TRP A 407 -3.91 1.79 9.37
N MET A 408 -4.78 0.83 9.09
CA MET A 408 -6.16 0.82 9.63
C MET A 408 -6.14 0.64 11.16
N ASP A 409 -5.26 -0.20 11.68
CA ASP A 409 -5.07 -0.33 13.12
C ASP A 409 -4.38 0.90 13.71
N SER A 410 -3.20 1.24 13.20
CA SER A 410 -2.38 2.32 13.73
C SER A 410 -3.08 3.69 13.71
N SER A 411 -3.97 3.92 12.72
CA SER A 411 -4.68 5.21 12.55
C SER A 411 -5.74 5.52 13.60
N ILE A 412 -6.21 4.53 14.36
CA ILE A 412 -7.17 4.78 15.45
C ILE A 412 -6.54 4.99 16.81
N SER A 413 -5.21 4.99 16.90
CA SER A 413 -4.51 5.13 18.18
C SER A 413 -4.94 6.36 19.02
N PRO A 414 -5.18 7.56 18.45
CA PRO A 414 -5.72 8.68 19.23
C PRO A 414 -7.11 8.43 19.79
N LEU A 415 -7.95 7.69 19.06
CA LEU A 415 -9.30 7.35 19.50
C LEU A 415 -9.27 6.31 20.62
N PHE A 416 -8.36 5.32 20.51
CA PHE A 416 -8.20 4.30 21.54
C PHE A 416 -7.70 4.89 22.87
N ILE A 417 -6.61 5.66 22.84
CA ILE A 417 -6.03 6.24 24.07
C ILE A 417 -6.94 7.27 24.73
N THR A 418 -7.76 7.96 23.95
CA THR A 418 -8.73 8.93 24.48
C THR A 418 -10.07 8.30 24.85
N LYS A 419 -10.19 6.97 24.78
CA LYS A 419 -11.39 6.18 25.13
C LYS A 419 -12.63 6.54 24.33
N PHE A 420 -12.49 6.82 23.04
CA PHE A 420 -13.59 7.09 22.12
C PHE A 420 -14.71 6.05 22.24
N LYS A 421 -15.96 6.51 22.39
CA LYS A 421 -17.18 5.69 22.62
C LYS A 421 -17.16 4.80 23.87
N LYS A 422 -16.13 4.85 24.69
CA LYS A 422 -16.00 4.08 25.94
C LYS A 422 -16.15 4.96 27.17
N ASP A 423 -15.62 6.19 27.14
CA ASP A 423 -15.67 7.16 28.24
C ASP A 423 -15.77 8.57 27.64
N GLU A 424 -17.00 9.07 27.55
CA GLU A 424 -17.31 10.33 26.86
C GLU A 424 -16.68 11.54 27.57
N GLU A 425 -16.63 11.55 28.91
CA GLU A 425 -16.02 12.65 29.67
C GLU A 425 -14.50 12.71 29.46
N PHE A 426 -13.86 11.54 29.53
CA PHE A 426 -12.43 11.44 29.27
C PHE A 426 -12.12 11.84 27.83
N PHE A 427 -12.91 11.38 26.86
CA PHE A 427 -12.75 11.74 25.45
C PHE A 427 -12.87 13.25 25.24
N LYS A 428 -13.92 13.90 25.72
CA LYS A 428 -14.10 15.36 25.61
C LYS A 428 -12.93 16.17 26.21
N ARG A 429 -12.32 15.65 27.27
CA ARG A 429 -11.19 16.31 27.94
C ARG A 429 -9.87 16.12 27.23
N THR A 430 -9.65 14.98 26.54
CA THR A 430 -8.36 14.56 26.00
C THR A 430 -8.27 14.56 24.48
N TYR A 431 -9.38 14.70 23.77
CA TYR A 431 -9.45 14.76 22.32
C TYR A 431 -9.91 16.13 21.83
N PRO A 432 -9.23 16.80 20.88
CA PRO A 432 -7.97 16.38 20.23
C PRO A 432 -6.79 16.30 21.22
N THR A 433 -5.85 15.37 20.98
CA THR A 433 -4.65 15.29 21.79
C THR A 433 -3.72 16.50 21.55
N ALA A 434 -2.79 16.79 22.47
CA ALA A 434 -1.94 17.96 22.34
C ALA A 434 -0.90 17.80 21.23
N VAL A 435 -0.14 16.71 21.25
CA VAL A 435 1.03 16.52 20.41
C VAL A 435 1.04 15.14 19.78
N ARG A 436 1.43 15.08 18.48
CA ARG A 436 1.78 13.86 17.76
C ARG A 436 3.27 13.85 17.46
N PRO A 437 4.11 13.20 18.28
CA PRO A 437 5.52 13.00 17.96
C PRO A 437 5.69 11.78 17.05
N GLN A 438 6.48 11.90 15.98
CA GLN A 438 6.77 10.81 15.06
C GLN A 438 7.95 11.11 14.13
N ALA A 439 8.45 10.09 13.43
CA ALA A 439 9.46 10.26 12.39
C ALA A 439 8.84 10.77 11.07
N LYS A 440 9.67 11.36 10.22
CA LYS A 440 9.22 11.99 8.96
C LYS A 440 8.78 11.02 7.88
N ASP A 441 9.26 9.78 7.90
CA ASP A 441 8.93 8.74 6.92
C ASP A 441 7.48 8.26 7.00
N ILE A 442 6.85 8.41 8.17
CA ILE A 442 5.45 7.99 8.36
C ILE A 442 4.43 9.15 8.33
N VAL A 443 4.82 10.32 7.79
CA VAL A 443 3.89 11.44 7.59
C VAL A 443 2.83 11.10 6.53
N ARG A 444 3.23 10.40 5.45
CA ARG A 444 2.31 10.00 4.37
C ARG A 444 1.39 8.84 4.75
N THR A 445 1.78 8.07 5.75
CA THR A 445 1.04 6.89 6.24
C THR A 445 0.37 7.18 7.57
N TRP A 446 1.04 6.97 8.68
CA TRP A 446 0.44 7.07 10.02
C TRP A 446 -0.20 8.42 10.30
N LEU A 447 0.50 9.56 10.03
CA LEU A 447 -0.08 10.89 10.29
C LEU A 447 -1.30 11.13 9.40
N TYR A 448 -1.16 10.92 8.09
CA TYR A 448 -2.22 11.19 7.13
C TYR A 448 -3.45 10.30 7.34
N TYR A 449 -3.25 8.99 7.46
CA TYR A 449 -4.37 8.06 7.66
C TYR A 449 -5.08 8.26 9.01
N THR A 450 -4.32 8.67 10.05
CA THR A 450 -4.93 9.05 11.32
C THR A 450 -5.78 10.31 11.18
N LEU A 451 -5.28 11.33 10.46
CA LEU A 451 -6.03 12.56 10.21
C LEU A 451 -7.34 12.27 9.45
N LEU A 452 -7.26 11.48 8.37
CA LEU A 452 -8.39 11.08 7.54
C LEU A 452 -9.45 10.32 8.36
N ARG A 453 -9.04 9.29 9.09
CA ARG A 453 -9.97 8.46 9.84
C ARG A 453 -10.59 9.16 11.04
N CYS A 454 -9.80 9.92 11.77
CA CYS A 454 -10.31 10.68 12.90
C CYS A 454 -11.29 11.77 12.45
N GLU A 455 -11.03 12.43 11.33
CA GLU A 455 -11.98 13.38 10.75
C GLU A 455 -13.28 12.68 10.35
N ASN A 456 -13.24 11.58 9.60
CA ASN A 456 -14.41 10.82 9.19
C ASN A 456 -15.27 10.33 10.37
N LEU A 457 -14.66 10.03 11.51
CA LEU A 457 -15.33 9.48 12.69
C LEU A 457 -15.77 10.53 13.72
N THR A 458 -15.11 11.69 13.76
CA THR A 458 -15.32 12.70 14.80
C THR A 458 -15.61 14.10 14.27
N GLY A 459 -15.40 14.34 12.97
CA GLY A 459 -15.45 15.67 12.36
C GLY A 459 -14.32 16.62 12.79
N LYS A 460 -13.28 16.11 13.47
CA LYS A 460 -12.21 16.92 14.07
C LYS A 460 -10.81 16.36 13.76
N LYS A 461 -9.83 17.26 13.70
CA LYS A 461 -8.42 16.84 13.69
C LYS A 461 -8.03 16.14 14.99
N PRO A 462 -7.14 15.12 14.95
CA PRO A 462 -6.84 14.31 16.14
C PRO A 462 -5.83 14.96 17.11
N TRP A 463 -5.07 16.00 16.71
CA TRP A 463 -4.08 16.68 17.54
C TRP A 463 -3.87 18.14 17.11
N SER A 464 -3.28 18.92 18.00
CA SER A 464 -2.97 20.33 17.75
C SER A 464 -1.59 20.54 17.11
N GLU A 465 -0.62 19.70 17.48
CA GLU A 465 0.75 19.83 17.05
C GLU A 465 1.32 18.49 16.56
N ALA A 466 2.18 18.53 15.53
CA ALA A 466 2.95 17.40 15.02
C ALA A 466 4.45 17.70 15.15
N TRP A 467 5.16 16.89 15.94
CA TRP A 467 6.60 17.04 16.17
C TRP A 467 7.31 15.95 15.37
N ILE A 468 7.97 16.34 14.29
CA ILE A 468 8.55 15.44 13.31
C ILE A 468 10.05 15.30 13.52
N MET A 469 10.48 14.13 13.95
CA MET A 469 11.88 13.80 14.18
C MET A 469 12.60 13.46 12.88
N GLY A 470 13.89 13.83 12.82
CA GLY A 470 14.79 13.46 11.73
C GLY A 470 15.22 11.98 11.79
N TYR A 471 16.05 11.56 10.87
CA TYR A 471 16.62 10.20 10.87
C TYR A 471 17.92 10.15 11.68
N GLY A 472 18.19 9.02 12.35
CA GLY A 472 19.55 8.63 12.70
C GLY A 472 20.30 8.31 11.39
N LEU A 473 21.44 8.97 11.18
CA LEU A 473 22.27 8.79 10.00
C LEU A 473 23.58 8.08 10.38
N ASP A 474 24.06 7.22 9.49
CA ASP A 474 25.40 6.63 9.60
C ASP A 474 26.49 7.64 9.20
N GLU A 475 27.76 7.23 9.25
CA GLU A 475 28.92 8.06 8.90
C GLU A 475 28.90 8.56 7.45
N LYS A 476 28.16 7.89 6.57
CA LYS A 476 27.97 8.27 5.16
C LYS A 476 26.75 9.16 4.93
N GLY A 477 26.08 9.57 6.01
CA GLY A 477 24.84 10.36 5.93
C GLY A 477 23.62 9.55 5.46
N MET A 478 23.69 8.23 5.45
CA MET A 478 22.57 7.37 5.09
C MET A 478 21.69 7.04 6.29
N LYS A 479 20.36 6.95 6.08
CA LYS A 479 19.41 6.55 7.12
C LYS A 479 19.81 5.19 7.69
N MET A 480 19.96 5.11 9.01
CA MET A 480 20.18 3.87 9.74
C MET A 480 19.00 2.94 9.61
N SER A 481 19.27 1.66 9.35
CA SER A 481 18.28 0.61 9.28
C SER A 481 18.92 -0.76 9.54
N LYS A 482 18.30 -1.59 10.38
CA LYS A 482 18.77 -2.98 10.61
C LYS A 482 18.82 -3.79 9.31
N SER A 483 17.88 -3.57 8.39
CA SER A 483 17.85 -4.25 7.09
C SER A 483 19.02 -3.90 6.17
N LYS A 484 19.65 -2.74 6.37
CA LYS A 484 20.84 -2.30 5.61
C LYS A 484 22.17 -2.64 6.31
N GLY A 485 22.12 -3.16 7.55
CA GLY A 485 23.31 -3.49 8.31
C GLY A 485 24.16 -2.28 8.75
N ASN A 486 23.61 -1.04 8.66
CA ASN A 486 24.28 0.20 9.03
C ASN A 486 23.73 0.82 10.32
N ALA A 487 22.99 0.05 11.10
CA ALA A 487 22.45 0.48 12.38
C ALA A 487 23.36 0.08 13.53
N LEU A 488 23.50 0.99 14.51
CA LEU A 488 24.17 0.71 15.79
C LEU A 488 23.09 0.34 16.82
N ASP A 489 23.35 -0.65 17.63
CA ASP A 489 22.51 -0.98 18.78
C ASP A 489 22.63 0.11 19.86
N PRO A 490 21.54 0.43 20.57
CA PRO A 490 21.53 1.46 21.60
C PRO A 490 22.26 1.07 22.86
#